data_64722adbe9af77ad1781bc8deb2260f5
#
_entry.id   64722adbe9af77ad1781bc8deb2260f5
#
_cell.length_a   1.000
_cell.length_b   1.000
_cell.length_c   1.000
_cell.angle_alpha   90.00
_cell.angle_beta   90.00
_cell.angle_gamma   90.00
#
_symmetry.space_group_name_H-M   'P 1'
#
loop_
_entity.id
_entity.type
_entity.pdbx_description
1 polymer ?
#
loop_
_entity_poly.entity_id
_entity_poly.type
_entity_poly.pdbx_seq_one_letter_code
_entity_poly.pdbx_strand_id
1 'polypeptide(L)'
;AFKGFMIPNRFLDGGVIGLSILFHEIFHLDIRVILLVLNLPFIYIGYRKIGKTFAIQTSMAVILLIVCMNFLEIPAITNDKVLIAIFGGFFIGLGVGFVIKGGCVIDGMEVIADYTTRKIGFTTSEVVMFINSAIILAAAFFFGIETAMYSLVTYFTAMKTSDYVVDGFEEYTALTIISARFEEIKSCIVNDYHKAISVYHGERGYLPGSFDVSHPTQIVVTIVTRLEIHRLKKAI
;
A
#
# COMPACT_ATOMS: atom_id res chain seq x y z
N ALA A 1 4.05 17.78 -6.29
CA ALA A 1 2.67 17.57 -5.82
C ALA A 1 2.37 18.44 -4.59
N PHE A 2 3.15 18.36 -3.52
CA PHE A 2 2.90 19.04 -2.24
C PHE A 2 2.58 20.53 -2.40
N LYS A 3 3.56 21.34 -2.85
CA LYS A 3 3.41 22.79 -2.98
C LYS A 3 2.43 23.23 -4.07
N GLY A 4 2.30 22.44 -5.16
CA GLY A 4 1.48 22.84 -6.29
C GLY A 4 0.01 22.42 -6.19
N PHE A 5 -0.31 21.42 -5.37
CA PHE A 5 -1.67 20.88 -5.27
C PHE A 5 -2.21 20.88 -3.84
N MET A 6 -1.46 20.31 -2.87
CA MET A 6 -2.02 19.98 -1.55
C MET A 6 -2.06 21.19 -0.63
N ILE A 7 -0.90 21.79 -0.36
CA ILE A 7 -0.77 22.88 0.62
C ILE A 7 -1.67 24.07 0.30
N PRO A 8 -1.73 24.59 -0.95
CA PRO A 8 -2.57 25.75 -1.24
C PRO A 8 -4.07 25.50 -1.03
N ASN A 9 -4.50 24.23 -1.11
CA ASN A 9 -5.90 23.86 -1.04
C ASN A 9 -6.28 23.12 0.26
N ARG A 10 -5.33 23.00 1.20
CA ARG A 10 -5.49 22.33 2.50
C ARG A 10 -5.97 20.87 2.39
N PHE A 11 -5.60 20.21 1.28
CA PHE A 11 -5.93 18.81 1.10
C PHE A 11 -4.90 17.96 1.84
N LEU A 12 -5.41 16.99 2.56
CA LEU A 12 -4.60 16.05 3.32
C LEU A 12 -4.41 14.77 2.51
N ASP A 13 -3.20 14.27 2.53
CA ASP A 13 -2.93 12.87 2.27
C ASP A 13 -3.06 12.09 3.58
N GLY A 14 -2.89 10.79 3.57
CA GLY A 14 -2.77 10.02 4.80
C GLY A 14 -1.40 10.20 5.47
N GLY A 15 -1.23 9.55 6.60
CA GLY A 15 0.07 9.36 7.22
C GLY A 15 0.73 10.57 7.83
N VAL A 16 2.05 10.51 7.93
CA VAL A 16 2.88 11.61 8.47
C VAL A 16 2.74 12.87 7.63
N ILE A 17 2.58 12.70 6.35
CA ILE A 17 2.41 13.80 5.41
C ILE A 17 1.12 14.55 5.70
N GLY A 18 -0.01 13.85 5.78
CA GLY A 18 -1.31 14.44 6.11
C GLY A 18 -1.31 15.09 7.49
N LEU A 19 -0.71 14.42 8.48
CA LEU A 19 -0.57 14.95 9.82
C LEU A 19 0.31 16.21 9.85
N SER A 20 1.35 16.27 8.99
CA SER A 20 2.19 17.46 8.87
C SER A 20 1.46 18.66 8.29
N ILE A 21 0.60 18.46 7.29
CA ILE A 21 -0.25 19.52 6.72
C ILE A 21 -1.26 19.98 7.78
N LEU A 22 -1.89 19.05 8.50
CA LEU A 22 -2.83 19.37 9.56
C LEU A 22 -2.18 20.23 10.64
N PHE A 23 -1.02 19.85 11.14
CA PHE A 23 -0.30 20.63 12.14
C PHE A 23 0.21 21.97 11.62
N HIS A 24 0.64 22.02 10.37
CA HIS A 24 1.00 23.29 9.72
C HIS A 24 -0.15 24.29 9.74
N GLU A 25 -1.33 23.87 9.36
CA GLU A 25 -2.51 24.72 9.29
C GLU A 25 -3.07 25.12 10.67
N ILE A 26 -2.98 24.24 11.67
CA ILE A 26 -3.47 24.52 13.03
C ILE A 26 -2.50 25.41 13.81
N PHE A 27 -1.20 25.10 13.76
CA PHE A 27 -0.20 25.75 14.59
C PHE A 27 0.61 26.83 13.84
N HIS A 28 0.40 26.98 12.53
CA HIS A 28 1.15 27.89 11.66
C HIS A 28 2.68 27.72 11.71
N LEU A 29 3.13 26.49 12.03
CA LEU A 29 4.54 26.12 12.05
C LEU A 29 5.02 25.74 10.65
N ASP A 30 6.32 25.87 10.40
CA ASP A 30 6.87 25.46 9.10
C ASP A 30 6.69 23.95 8.85
N ILE A 31 6.02 23.61 7.77
CA ILE A 31 5.72 22.23 7.41
C ILE A 31 6.98 21.35 7.29
N ARG A 32 8.12 21.93 6.91
CA ARG A 32 9.40 21.24 6.78
C ARG A 32 9.92 20.77 8.14
N VAL A 33 9.75 21.60 9.17
CA VAL A 33 10.13 21.27 10.56
C VAL A 33 9.21 20.18 11.09
N ILE A 34 7.91 20.30 10.86
CA ILE A 34 6.92 19.30 11.30
C ILE A 34 7.19 17.95 10.65
N LEU A 35 7.42 17.92 9.33
CA LEU A 35 7.78 16.71 8.59
C LEU A 35 9.02 16.03 9.17
N LEU A 36 10.06 16.82 9.47
CA LEU A 36 11.29 16.27 10.06
C LEU A 36 11.01 15.68 11.43
N VAL A 37 10.38 16.45 12.32
CA VAL A 37 10.12 16.06 13.71
C VAL A 37 9.22 14.82 13.77
N LEU A 38 8.15 14.78 12.97
CA LEU A 38 7.23 13.64 12.95
C LEU A 38 7.89 12.38 12.37
N ASN A 39 8.85 12.51 11.45
CA ASN A 39 9.55 11.33 10.90
C ASN A 39 10.64 10.79 11.85
N LEU A 40 11.17 11.56 12.79
CA LEU A 40 12.24 11.10 13.70
C LEU A 40 11.90 9.81 14.46
N PRO A 41 10.72 9.69 15.13
CA PRO A 41 10.37 8.45 15.84
C PRO A 41 10.28 7.25 14.89
N PHE A 42 9.79 7.43 13.66
CA PHE A 42 9.69 6.35 12.66
C PHE A 42 11.06 5.89 12.18
N ILE A 43 11.98 6.83 11.92
CA ILE A 43 13.37 6.54 11.56
C ILE A 43 14.06 5.77 12.70
N TYR A 44 13.85 6.19 13.95
CA TYR A 44 14.43 5.51 15.10
C TYR A 44 13.89 4.07 15.28
N ILE A 45 12.58 3.88 15.13
CA ILE A 45 11.96 2.54 15.21
C ILE A 45 12.44 1.69 14.04
N GLY A 46 12.48 2.23 12.83
CA GLY A 46 13.01 1.56 11.65
C GLY A 46 14.46 1.13 11.80
N TYR A 47 15.31 2.00 12.37
CA TYR A 47 16.69 1.65 12.71
C TYR A 47 16.78 0.43 13.63
N ARG A 48 15.93 0.39 14.67
CA ARG A 48 15.91 -0.68 15.67
C ARG A 48 15.34 -1.99 15.14
N LYS A 49 14.38 -1.95 14.22
CA LYS A 49 13.56 -3.10 13.81
C LYS A 49 13.91 -3.66 12.44
N ILE A 50 14.20 -2.80 11.47
CA ILE A 50 14.48 -3.18 10.09
C ILE A 50 16.00 -3.18 9.86
N GLY A 51 16.69 -2.11 10.27
CA GLY A 51 18.13 -2.04 10.19
C GLY A 51 18.68 -0.66 9.83
N LYS A 52 20.02 -0.59 9.88
CA LYS A 52 20.75 0.65 9.66
C LYS A 52 20.58 1.20 8.23
N THR A 53 20.58 0.34 7.22
CA THR A 53 20.46 0.73 5.81
C THR A 53 19.11 1.39 5.55
N PHE A 54 18.03 0.79 6.05
CA PHE A 54 16.68 1.36 5.96
C PHE A 54 16.60 2.75 6.59
N ALA A 55 17.13 2.92 7.81
CA ALA A 55 17.10 4.20 8.50
C ALA A 55 17.88 5.30 7.76
N ILE A 56 19.03 4.97 7.18
CA ILE A 56 19.84 5.91 6.38
C ILE A 56 19.07 6.31 5.12
N GLN A 57 18.54 5.34 4.37
CA GLN A 57 17.78 5.60 3.14
C GLN A 57 16.54 6.43 3.40
N THR A 58 15.76 6.09 4.43
CA THR A 58 14.58 6.86 4.86
C THR A 58 14.96 8.28 5.28
N SER A 59 16.03 8.45 6.06
CA SER A 59 16.52 9.78 6.44
C SER A 59 16.92 10.60 5.22
N MET A 60 17.62 10.00 4.26
CA MET A 60 17.98 10.65 3.01
C MET A 60 16.76 11.06 2.19
N ALA A 61 15.75 10.21 2.10
CA ALA A 61 14.50 10.50 1.37
C ALA A 61 13.76 11.68 2.00
N VAL A 62 13.61 11.70 3.33
CA VAL A 62 12.96 12.81 4.06
C VAL A 62 13.75 14.12 3.91
N ILE A 63 15.07 14.08 4.06
CA ILE A 63 15.93 15.26 3.89
C ILE A 63 15.84 15.78 2.45
N LEU A 64 15.91 14.88 1.45
CA LEU A 64 15.79 15.26 0.05
C LEU A 64 14.43 15.90 -0.25
N LEU A 65 13.35 15.36 0.31
CA LEU A 65 12.02 15.96 0.20
C LEU A 65 12.00 17.38 0.77
N ILE A 66 12.55 17.60 1.96
CA ILE A 66 12.62 18.92 2.61
C ILE A 66 13.47 19.90 1.78
N VAL A 67 14.61 19.44 1.28
CA VAL A 67 15.50 20.24 0.41
C VAL A 67 14.75 20.62 -0.89
N CYS A 68 14.11 19.67 -1.55
CA CYS A 68 13.29 19.95 -2.73
C CYS A 68 12.16 20.95 -2.43
N MET A 69 11.50 20.81 -1.28
CA MET A 69 10.49 21.78 -0.84
C MET A 69 11.05 23.18 -0.60
N ASN A 70 12.33 23.30 -0.23
CA ASN A 70 12.94 24.61 -0.02
C ASN A 70 13.32 25.31 -1.34
N PHE A 71 13.90 24.57 -2.28
CA PHE A 71 14.42 25.14 -3.53
C PHE A 71 13.37 25.24 -4.65
N LEU A 72 12.34 24.38 -4.63
CA LEU A 72 11.31 24.38 -5.67
C LEU A 72 10.13 25.26 -5.26
N GLU A 73 10.04 26.45 -5.84
CA GLU A 73 8.86 27.31 -5.76
C GLU A 73 7.90 26.94 -6.88
N ILE A 74 6.97 26.03 -6.59
CA ILE A 74 5.95 25.61 -7.54
C ILE A 74 4.67 26.36 -7.20
N PRO A 75 4.16 27.22 -8.10
CA PRO A 75 2.88 27.90 -7.90
C PRO A 75 1.74 26.90 -7.88
N ALA A 76 0.58 27.29 -7.34
CA ALA A 76 -0.64 26.48 -7.44
C ALA A 76 -0.96 26.25 -8.93
N ILE A 77 -1.06 24.97 -9.33
CA ILE A 77 -1.23 24.57 -10.73
C ILE A 77 -2.66 24.79 -11.18
N THR A 78 -3.61 24.55 -10.29
CA THR A 78 -5.05 24.68 -10.54
C THR A 78 -5.79 24.97 -9.24
N ASN A 79 -6.99 25.55 -9.36
CA ASN A 79 -7.90 25.76 -8.24
C ASN A 79 -9.11 24.79 -8.29
N ASP A 80 -9.17 23.92 -9.29
CA ASP A 80 -10.23 22.91 -9.38
C ASP A 80 -9.95 21.80 -8.37
N LYS A 81 -10.84 21.68 -7.39
CA LYS A 81 -10.70 20.75 -6.27
C LYS A 81 -10.66 19.28 -6.72
N VAL A 82 -11.39 18.92 -7.77
CA VAL A 82 -11.43 17.56 -8.31
C VAL A 82 -10.09 17.22 -8.98
N LEU A 83 -9.57 18.13 -9.80
CA LEU A 83 -8.24 17.96 -10.43
C LEU A 83 -7.14 17.89 -9.39
N ILE A 84 -7.22 18.71 -8.35
CA ILE A 84 -6.25 18.68 -7.25
C ILE A 84 -6.28 17.34 -6.53
N ALA A 85 -7.47 16.84 -6.20
CA ALA A 85 -7.61 15.58 -5.49
C ALA A 85 -7.05 14.40 -6.31
N ILE A 86 -7.39 14.32 -7.59
CA ILE A 86 -6.96 13.21 -8.45
C ILE A 86 -5.48 13.33 -8.82
N PHE A 87 -5.05 14.44 -9.42
CA PHE A 87 -3.66 14.58 -9.87
C PHE A 87 -2.68 14.79 -8.72
N GLY A 88 -3.10 15.50 -7.66
CA GLY A 88 -2.31 15.62 -6.45
C GLY A 88 -2.04 14.26 -5.82
N GLY A 89 -3.08 13.44 -5.65
CA GLY A 89 -2.97 12.07 -5.17
C GLY A 89 -2.13 11.19 -6.09
N PHE A 90 -2.33 11.28 -7.40
CA PHE A 90 -1.54 10.53 -8.38
C PHE A 90 -0.03 10.82 -8.27
N PHE A 91 0.37 12.09 -8.28
CA PHE A 91 1.79 12.44 -8.19
C PHE A 91 2.41 12.13 -6.83
N ILE A 92 1.63 12.21 -5.74
CA ILE A 92 2.09 11.77 -4.43
C ILE A 92 2.29 10.26 -4.42
N GLY A 93 1.29 9.50 -4.88
CA GLY A 93 1.36 8.05 -4.95
C GLY A 93 2.51 7.54 -5.82
N LEU A 94 2.78 8.19 -6.96
CA LEU A 94 3.97 7.90 -7.76
C LEU A 94 5.26 8.09 -6.95
N GLY A 95 5.39 9.23 -6.26
CA GLY A 95 6.59 9.53 -5.47
C GLY A 95 6.78 8.55 -4.32
N VAL A 96 5.72 8.29 -3.56
CA VAL A 96 5.73 7.31 -2.45
C VAL A 96 6.05 5.91 -2.96
N GLY A 97 5.40 5.47 -4.03
CA GLY A 97 5.64 4.16 -4.63
C GLY A 97 7.09 3.96 -5.09
N PHE A 98 7.72 4.97 -5.71
CA PHE A 98 9.13 4.88 -6.07
C PHE A 98 10.06 4.83 -4.86
N VAL A 99 9.74 5.53 -3.78
CA VAL A 99 10.50 5.49 -2.54
C VAL A 99 10.41 4.11 -1.88
N ILE A 100 9.21 3.53 -1.81
CA ILE A 100 9.00 2.17 -1.29
C ILE A 100 9.76 1.15 -2.14
N LYS A 101 9.68 1.27 -3.46
CA LYS A 101 10.43 0.39 -4.39
C LYS A 101 11.95 0.53 -4.23
N GLY A 102 12.42 1.68 -3.80
CA GLY A 102 13.82 1.93 -3.42
C GLY A 102 14.22 1.36 -2.04
N GLY A 103 13.29 0.70 -1.34
CA GLY A 103 13.55 0.08 -0.03
C GLY A 103 13.54 1.04 1.16
N CYS A 104 12.93 2.22 0.99
CA CYS A 104 12.76 3.20 2.06
C CYS A 104 11.31 3.72 2.11
N VAL A 105 10.97 4.50 3.13
CA VAL A 105 9.65 5.10 3.30
C VAL A 105 9.78 6.60 3.55
N ILE A 106 8.80 7.37 3.07
CA ILE A 106 8.62 8.78 3.46
C ILE A 106 7.59 8.87 4.58
N ASP A 107 6.64 7.95 4.55
CA ASP A 107 5.58 7.84 5.53
C ASP A 107 5.84 6.61 6.42
N GLY A 108 6.44 6.83 7.58
CA GLY A 108 6.84 5.76 8.49
C GLY A 108 5.69 5.10 9.26
N MET A 109 4.44 5.41 8.96
CA MET A 109 3.26 4.88 9.67
C MET A 109 3.19 3.35 9.61
N GLU A 110 3.55 2.76 8.48
CA GLU A 110 3.59 1.31 8.30
C GLU A 110 4.57 0.63 9.26
N VAL A 111 5.70 1.29 9.57
CA VAL A 111 6.69 0.79 10.52
C VAL A 111 6.13 0.73 11.95
N ILE A 112 5.35 1.74 12.35
CA ILE A 112 4.67 1.72 13.66
C ILE A 112 3.51 0.73 13.66
N ALA A 113 2.76 0.67 12.58
CA ALA A 113 1.66 -0.27 12.46
C ALA A 113 2.18 -1.71 12.63
N ASP A 114 3.25 -2.11 11.93
CA ASP A 114 3.86 -3.44 12.09
C ASP A 114 4.37 -3.69 13.53
N TYR A 115 4.90 -2.68 14.19
CA TYR A 115 5.31 -2.81 15.59
C TYR A 115 4.12 -2.98 16.54
N THR A 116 3.04 -2.27 16.29
CA THR A 116 1.85 -2.26 17.15
C THR A 116 1.04 -3.54 17.00
N THR A 117 0.92 -4.09 15.78
CA THR A 117 0.17 -5.31 15.48
C THR A 117 0.68 -6.52 16.23
N ARG A 118 1.99 -6.64 16.41
CA ARG A 118 2.61 -7.74 17.18
C ARG A 118 2.18 -7.78 18.65
N LYS A 119 1.63 -6.68 19.18
CA LYS A 119 1.20 -6.57 20.58
C LYS A 119 -0.31 -6.64 20.76
N ILE A 120 -1.09 -6.21 19.79
CA ILE A 120 -2.53 -5.92 19.94
C ILE A 120 -3.41 -6.88 19.12
N GLY A 121 -2.81 -7.66 18.19
CA GLY A 121 -3.54 -8.63 17.36
C GLY A 121 -4.30 -8.03 16.17
N PHE A 122 -4.17 -6.72 15.91
CA PHE A 122 -4.67 -6.08 14.68
C PHE A 122 -3.68 -6.26 13.53
N THR A 123 -4.15 -6.21 12.29
CA THR A 123 -3.28 -6.19 11.12
C THR A 123 -2.66 -4.79 10.91
N THR A 124 -1.49 -4.73 10.25
CA THR A 124 -0.82 -3.47 9.91
C THR A 124 -1.77 -2.53 9.16
N SER A 125 -2.51 -3.06 8.19
CA SER A 125 -3.47 -2.28 7.39
C SER A 125 -4.60 -1.69 8.23
N GLU A 126 -5.13 -2.43 9.23
CA GLU A 126 -6.18 -1.92 10.13
C GLU A 126 -5.67 -0.75 10.97
N VAL A 127 -4.43 -0.83 11.49
CA VAL A 127 -3.85 0.26 12.29
C VAL A 127 -3.62 1.49 11.43
N VAL A 128 -3.05 1.34 10.22
CA VAL A 128 -2.86 2.46 9.28
C VAL A 128 -4.20 3.08 8.89
N MET A 129 -5.20 2.26 8.59
CA MET A 129 -6.54 2.72 8.24
C MET A 129 -7.18 3.50 9.39
N PHE A 130 -7.04 3.03 10.64
CA PHE A 130 -7.57 3.73 11.81
C PHE A 130 -6.92 5.10 12.01
N ILE A 131 -5.58 5.19 11.90
CA ILE A 131 -4.87 6.46 12.04
C ILE A 131 -5.25 7.43 10.90
N ASN A 132 -5.29 6.96 9.66
CA ASN A 132 -5.68 7.80 8.53
C ASN A 132 -7.13 8.27 8.64
N SER A 133 -8.03 7.42 9.11
CA SER A 133 -9.42 7.82 9.39
C SER A 133 -9.49 8.92 10.45
N ALA A 134 -8.68 8.83 11.50
CA ALA A 134 -8.63 9.87 12.53
C ALA A 134 -8.10 11.20 11.98
N ILE A 135 -7.10 11.17 11.10
CA ILE A 135 -6.55 12.36 10.43
C ILE A 135 -7.65 13.02 9.55
N ILE A 136 -8.37 12.23 8.77
CA ILE A 136 -9.44 12.72 7.90
C ILE A 136 -10.62 13.28 8.72
N LEU A 137 -10.97 12.65 9.83
CA LEU A 137 -12.00 13.16 10.75
C LEU A 137 -11.57 14.49 11.39
N ALA A 138 -10.31 14.60 11.79
CA ALA A 138 -9.76 15.88 12.26
C ALA A 138 -9.81 16.94 11.15
N ALA A 139 -9.48 16.59 9.91
CA ALA A 139 -9.63 17.49 8.77
C ALA A 139 -11.07 17.96 8.58
N ALA A 140 -12.04 17.07 8.73
CA ALA A 140 -13.46 17.44 8.64
C ALA A 140 -13.87 18.46 9.71
N PHE A 141 -13.32 18.31 10.92
CA PHE A 141 -13.60 19.22 12.03
C PHE A 141 -12.95 20.60 11.84
N PHE A 142 -11.67 20.67 11.39
CA PHE A 142 -10.94 21.92 11.27
C PHE A 142 -11.15 22.64 9.94
N PHE A 143 -11.31 21.91 8.83
CA PHE A 143 -11.36 22.48 7.46
C PHE A 143 -12.70 22.29 6.77
N GLY A 144 -13.63 21.60 7.42
CA GLY A 144 -14.97 21.32 6.89
C GLY A 144 -15.05 19.99 6.11
N ILE A 145 -16.28 19.49 6.01
CA ILE A 145 -16.60 18.18 5.43
C ILE A 145 -16.16 18.09 3.96
N GLU A 146 -16.33 19.17 3.19
CA GLU A 146 -15.98 19.19 1.78
C GLU A 146 -14.46 18.92 1.57
N THR A 147 -13.60 19.61 2.34
CA THR A 147 -12.16 19.41 2.29
C THR A 147 -11.76 17.98 2.70
N ALA A 148 -12.42 17.42 3.72
CA ALA A 148 -12.19 16.04 4.13
C ALA A 148 -12.59 15.03 3.05
N MET A 149 -13.69 15.25 2.33
CA MET A 149 -14.11 14.39 1.23
C MET A 149 -13.09 14.41 0.07
N TYR A 150 -12.60 15.59 -0.31
CA TYR A 150 -11.54 15.69 -1.33
C TYR A 150 -10.22 15.07 -0.85
N SER A 151 -9.89 15.23 0.44
CA SER A 151 -8.72 14.57 1.05
C SER A 151 -8.84 13.04 1.00
N LEU A 152 -10.03 12.50 1.22
CA LEU A 152 -10.29 11.07 1.08
C LEU A 152 -10.06 10.58 -0.36
N VAL A 153 -10.52 11.33 -1.36
CA VAL A 153 -10.28 11.02 -2.78
C VAL A 153 -8.79 11.08 -3.09
N THR A 154 -8.09 12.09 -2.58
CA THR A 154 -6.63 12.24 -2.74
C THR A 154 -5.89 11.04 -2.15
N TYR A 155 -6.20 10.69 -0.91
CA TYR A 155 -5.59 9.54 -0.22
C TYR A 155 -5.83 8.23 -0.97
N PHE A 156 -7.07 7.98 -1.40
CA PHE A 156 -7.41 6.78 -2.17
C PHE A 156 -6.64 6.71 -3.50
N THR A 157 -6.55 7.84 -4.20
CA THR A 157 -5.80 7.93 -5.47
C THR A 157 -4.31 7.71 -5.25
N ALA A 158 -3.73 8.32 -4.19
CA ALA A 158 -2.32 8.16 -3.85
C ALA A 158 -2.00 6.71 -3.47
N MET A 159 -2.83 6.09 -2.63
CA MET A 159 -2.67 4.70 -2.22
C MET A 159 -2.71 3.76 -3.44
N LYS A 160 -3.72 3.88 -4.31
CA LYS A 160 -3.84 3.03 -5.50
C LYS A 160 -2.70 3.23 -6.48
N THR A 161 -2.26 4.47 -6.67
CA THR A 161 -1.11 4.76 -7.54
C THR A 161 0.18 4.18 -6.97
N SER A 162 0.39 4.30 -5.66
CA SER A 162 1.54 3.70 -4.97
C SER A 162 1.55 2.17 -5.11
N ASP A 163 0.40 1.51 -4.89
CA ASP A 163 0.25 0.06 -5.08
C ASP A 163 0.67 -0.34 -6.50
N TYR A 164 0.17 0.36 -7.53
CA TYR A 164 0.56 0.08 -8.93
C TYR A 164 2.04 0.29 -9.22
N VAL A 165 2.67 1.26 -8.60
CA VAL A 165 4.12 1.49 -8.76
C VAL A 165 4.91 0.38 -8.07
N VAL A 166 4.53 -0.04 -6.88
CA VAL A 166 5.23 -1.03 -6.06
C VAL A 166 5.05 -2.43 -6.65
N ASP A 167 3.81 -2.84 -6.84
CA ASP A 167 3.45 -4.21 -7.23
C ASP A 167 3.44 -4.41 -8.76
N GLY A 168 3.28 -3.33 -9.52
CA GLY A 168 3.12 -3.37 -10.97
C GLY A 168 1.68 -3.60 -11.41
N PHE A 169 1.49 -3.66 -12.73
CA PHE A 169 0.16 -3.87 -13.32
C PHE A 169 -0.25 -5.34 -13.40
N GLU A 170 0.71 -6.24 -13.32
CA GLU A 170 0.47 -7.68 -13.45
C GLU A 170 0.47 -8.36 -12.08
N GLU A 171 -0.73 -8.63 -11.56
CA GLU A 171 -0.92 -9.50 -10.41
C GLU A 171 -0.94 -10.96 -10.86
N TYR A 172 0.14 -11.70 -10.53
CA TYR A 172 0.17 -13.15 -10.71
C TYR A 172 -0.35 -13.83 -9.45
N THR A 173 -1.20 -14.82 -9.64
CA THR A 173 -1.74 -15.64 -8.55
C THR A 173 -1.38 -17.11 -8.79
N ALA A 174 -0.82 -17.75 -7.78
CA ALA A 174 -0.65 -19.19 -7.79
C ALA A 174 -1.99 -19.86 -7.46
N LEU A 175 -2.54 -20.58 -8.43
CA LEU A 175 -3.75 -21.35 -8.25
C LEU A 175 -3.38 -22.80 -7.90
N THR A 176 -3.73 -23.22 -6.71
CA THR A 176 -3.54 -24.60 -6.24
C THR A 176 -4.84 -25.37 -6.39
N ILE A 177 -4.81 -26.47 -7.13
CA ILE A 177 -5.99 -27.26 -7.47
C ILE A 177 -5.81 -28.68 -6.95
N ILE A 178 -6.76 -29.14 -6.15
CA ILE A 178 -6.81 -30.49 -5.60
C ILE A 178 -8.12 -31.11 -6.06
N SER A 179 -8.04 -32.16 -6.90
CA SER A 179 -9.21 -32.80 -7.46
C SER A 179 -8.94 -34.28 -7.70
N ALA A 180 -9.99 -35.09 -7.70
CA ALA A 180 -9.90 -36.48 -8.15
C ALA A 180 -9.71 -36.59 -9.67
N ARG A 181 -10.09 -35.56 -10.41
CA ARG A 181 -9.94 -35.45 -11.88
C ARG A 181 -8.71 -34.69 -12.31
N PHE A 182 -7.60 -34.91 -11.61
CA PHE A 182 -6.38 -34.13 -11.86
C PHE A 182 -5.81 -34.28 -13.27
N GLU A 183 -5.99 -35.40 -13.94
CA GLU A 183 -5.52 -35.61 -15.33
C GLU A 183 -6.29 -34.74 -16.34
N GLU A 184 -7.62 -34.67 -16.21
CA GLU A 184 -8.45 -33.78 -17.04
C GLU A 184 -8.09 -32.34 -16.84
N ILE A 185 -7.86 -31.92 -15.58
CA ILE A 185 -7.47 -30.56 -15.23
C ILE A 185 -6.09 -30.20 -15.78
N LYS A 186 -5.12 -31.11 -15.69
CA LYS A 186 -3.79 -30.91 -16.30
C LYS A 186 -3.90 -30.70 -17.80
N SER A 187 -4.68 -31.56 -18.48
CA SER A 187 -4.90 -31.44 -19.93
C SER A 187 -5.55 -30.12 -20.29
N CYS A 188 -6.60 -29.73 -19.59
CA CYS A 188 -7.27 -28.44 -19.79
C CYS A 188 -6.30 -27.25 -19.61
N ILE A 189 -5.56 -27.20 -18.50
CA ILE A 189 -4.64 -26.07 -18.22
C ILE A 189 -3.52 -25.97 -19.27
N VAL A 190 -2.94 -27.10 -19.64
CA VAL A 190 -1.80 -27.12 -20.57
C VAL A 190 -2.26 -26.94 -22.03
N ASN A 191 -3.28 -27.68 -22.47
CA ASN A 191 -3.66 -27.71 -23.87
C ASN A 191 -4.63 -26.57 -24.26
N ASP A 192 -5.61 -26.26 -23.41
CA ASP A 192 -6.64 -25.27 -23.73
C ASP A 192 -6.21 -23.84 -23.31
N TYR A 193 -5.53 -23.74 -22.16
CA TYR A 193 -5.11 -22.44 -21.62
C TYR A 193 -3.62 -22.12 -21.86
N HIS A 194 -2.84 -23.07 -22.38
CA HIS A 194 -1.41 -22.93 -22.69
C HIS A 194 -0.58 -22.41 -21.51
N LYS A 195 -0.89 -22.90 -20.30
CA LYS A 195 -0.20 -22.51 -19.06
C LYS A 195 0.69 -23.64 -18.56
N ALA A 196 1.85 -23.26 -18.05
CA ALA A 196 2.73 -24.20 -17.35
C ALA A 196 2.12 -24.62 -16.02
N ILE A 197 2.32 -25.87 -15.64
CA ILE A 197 1.88 -26.43 -14.37
C ILE A 197 3.06 -27.03 -13.61
N SER A 198 2.95 -27.04 -12.27
CA SER A 198 3.78 -27.85 -11.39
C SER A 198 2.87 -28.86 -10.70
N VAL A 199 3.31 -30.12 -10.61
CA VAL A 199 2.54 -31.17 -9.97
C VAL A 199 3.27 -31.64 -8.72
N TYR A 200 2.59 -31.58 -7.58
CA TYR A 200 3.07 -32.12 -6.32
C TYR A 200 2.30 -33.41 -6.03
N HIS A 201 3.01 -34.40 -5.51
CA HIS A 201 2.42 -35.66 -5.04
C HIS A 201 2.19 -35.55 -3.53
N GLY A 202 1.00 -35.89 -3.10
CA GLY A 202 0.60 -35.82 -1.70
C GLY A 202 -0.41 -36.91 -1.35
N GLU A 203 -0.83 -36.91 -0.12
CA GLU A 203 -1.88 -37.79 0.40
C GLU A 203 -3.11 -36.97 0.77
N ARG A 204 -4.27 -37.50 0.50
CA ARG A 204 -5.58 -36.92 0.81
C ARG A 204 -6.39 -37.91 1.64
N GLY A 205 -7.17 -37.38 2.59
CA GLY A 205 -8.13 -38.25 3.30
C GLY A 205 -8.26 -37.97 4.78
N TYR A 206 -7.27 -37.41 5.43
CA TYR A 206 -7.24 -37.16 6.88
C TYR A 206 -8.41 -36.29 7.34
N LEU A 207 -9.60 -36.90 7.53
CA LEU A 207 -10.81 -36.19 7.95
C LEU A 207 -11.17 -36.55 9.40
N PRO A 208 -11.87 -35.65 10.13
CA PRO A 208 -12.42 -35.99 11.44
C PRO A 208 -13.28 -37.25 11.37
N GLY A 209 -12.93 -38.27 12.16
CA GLY A 209 -13.60 -39.60 12.16
C GLY A 209 -13.05 -40.61 11.15
N SER A 210 -12.15 -40.23 10.24
CA SER A 210 -11.50 -41.12 9.25
C SER A 210 -10.02 -40.74 9.03
N PHE A 211 -9.31 -40.51 10.13
CA PHE A 211 -7.94 -40.02 10.09
C PHE A 211 -6.95 -41.02 9.41
N ASP A 212 -7.16 -42.28 9.53
CA ASP A 212 -6.26 -43.33 8.99
C ASP A 212 -6.49 -43.64 7.49
N VAL A 213 -7.45 -42.97 6.85
CA VAL A 213 -7.74 -43.16 5.43
C VAL A 213 -6.95 -42.15 4.62
N SER A 214 -5.92 -42.60 3.91
CA SER A 214 -5.16 -41.78 2.99
C SER A 214 -5.25 -42.31 1.56
N HIS A 215 -5.35 -41.38 0.62
CA HIS A 215 -5.31 -41.69 -0.81
C HIS A 215 -4.25 -40.87 -1.49
N PRO A 216 -3.41 -41.45 -2.36
CA PRO A 216 -2.46 -40.69 -3.15
C PRO A 216 -3.22 -39.69 -4.04
N THR A 217 -2.77 -38.46 -4.05
CA THR A 217 -3.36 -37.37 -4.85
C THR A 217 -2.30 -36.55 -5.52
N GLN A 218 -2.66 -35.90 -6.61
CA GLN A 218 -1.83 -34.91 -7.26
C GLN A 218 -2.40 -33.52 -7.01
N ILE A 219 -1.54 -32.61 -6.62
CA ILE A 219 -1.84 -31.20 -6.40
C ILE A 219 -1.26 -30.44 -7.60
N VAL A 220 -2.14 -29.87 -8.40
CA VAL A 220 -1.74 -29.10 -9.58
C VAL A 220 -1.63 -27.63 -9.21
N VAL A 221 -0.47 -27.04 -9.47
CA VAL A 221 -0.22 -25.62 -9.24
C VAL A 221 0.08 -24.94 -10.58
N THR A 222 -0.62 -23.86 -10.87
CA THR A 222 -0.38 -23.02 -12.04
C THR A 222 -0.35 -21.56 -11.63
N ILE A 223 0.45 -20.75 -12.35
CA ILE A 223 0.54 -19.33 -12.13
C ILE A 223 -0.23 -18.64 -13.25
N VAL A 224 -1.22 -17.86 -12.87
CA VAL A 224 -2.12 -17.16 -13.81
C VAL A 224 -2.31 -15.72 -13.40
N THR A 225 -2.66 -14.85 -14.34
CA THR A 225 -3.05 -13.47 -14.06
C THR A 225 -4.44 -13.41 -13.43
N ARG A 226 -4.74 -12.33 -12.74
CA ARG A 226 -6.05 -12.12 -12.09
C ARG A 226 -7.25 -12.25 -13.06
N LEU A 227 -7.06 -11.83 -14.31
CA LEU A 227 -8.10 -11.92 -15.34
C LEU A 227 -8.36 -13.37 -15.80
N GLU A 228 -7.31 -14.19 -15.79
CA GLU A 228 -7.40 -15.59 -16.21
C GLU A 228 -7.99 -16.51 -15.15
N ILE A 229 -7.85 -16.15 -13.85
CA ILE A 229 -8.40 -16.93 -12.73
C ILE A 229 -9.88 -17.21 -12.92
N HIS A 230 -10.67 -16.18 -13.29
CA HIS A 230 -12.12 -16.34 -13.43
C HIS A 230 -12.49 -17.30 -14.57
N ARG A 231 -11.78 -17.21 -15.68
CA ARG A 231 -11.96 -18.11 -16.83
C ARG A 231 -11.58 -19.55 -16.48
N LEU A 232 -10.43 -19.71 -15.81
CA LEU A 232 -9.92 -21.03 -15.44
C LEU A 232 -10.83 -21.69 -14.39
N LYS A 233 -11.29 -20.95 -13.36
CA LYS A 233 -12.24 -21.46 -12.36
C LYS A 233 -13.58 -21.91 -12.94
N LYS A 234 -13.99 -21.36 -14.08
CA LYS A 234 -15.24 -21.74 -14.74
C LYS A 234 -15.08 -22.98 -15.63
N ALA A 235 -13.86 -23.28 -16.07
CA ALA A 235 -13.53 -24.39 -16.95
C ALA A 235 -13.18 -25.68 -16.19
N ILE A 236 -12.75 -25.56 -14.94
CA ILE A 236 -12.42 -26.63 -14.00
C ILE A 236 -13.63 -26.93 -13.10
#